data_ae64955aed5c15ec15d4df000e33359b
#
_entry.id   ae64955aed5c15ec15d4df000e33359b
#
_cell.length_a   1.000
_cell.length_b   1.000
_cell.length_c   1.000
_cell.angle_alpha   90.00
_cell.angle_beta   90.00
_cell.angle_gamma   90.00
#
_symmetry.space_group_name_H-M   'P 1'
#
loop_
_entity.id
_entity.type
_entity.pdbx_description
1 polymer ?
#
loop_
_entity_poly.entity_id
_entity_poly.type
_entity_poly.pdbx_seq_one_letter_code
_entity_poly.pdbx_strand_id
1 'polypeptide(L)'
;MTVTEKICLELKRRLEEGIYPDGSRFPSESALADEFSVNKMTMNKVVSLLADQHYLIRGTRGAGTRVADNSCRPCGTIAFFSPLAPYSICILRGVYAEALRRNFAVVTESPAVEDLQHRLDMLRRMNVAGIISATYGMPVLPEGMALCCVDSEPRTVPEGKKIVFINSDNFQGGVRMMEEICRRGHREILVFSAERFHSGRQAPKTPRVCGFHRVMESRGIKDYEERTFYSAPDSLADAKFFLETYLKRFPRTTLIAADSDGSAGMIHAAALELKVKCPSQIALTGFGNVTQLPVAGVDQNPVRQGELAARYLIEYASTGEWTAPLCTRVETSLVNVERIPIQLG
;
A
#
# COMPACT_ATOMS: atom_id res chain seq x y z
N MET A 1 -19.00 -27.45 -11.01
CA MET A 1 -19.20 -26.64 -12.24
C MET A 1 -20.22 -27.31 -13.14
N THR A 2 -21.27 -26.62 -13.52
CA THR A 2 -22.26 -27.08 -14.50
C THR A 2 -21.69 -27.09 -15.92
N VAL A 3 -22.34 -27.80 -16.85
CA VAL A 3 -21.93 -27.77 -18.26
C VAL A 3 -21.95 -26.36 -18.84
N THR A 4 -22.96 -25.56 -18.49
CA THR A 4 -23.08 -24.16 -18.90
C THR A 4 -21.88 -23.31 -18.43
N GLU A 5 -21.43 -23.48 -17.18
CA GLU A 5 -20.29 -22.77 -16.61
C GLU A 5 -18.97 -23.16 -17.30
N LYS A 6 -18.78 -24.45 -17.62
CA LYS A 6 -17.57 -24.93 -18.32
C LYS A 6 -17.48 -24.32 -19.73
N ILE A 7 -18.58 -24.34 -20.49
CA ILE A 7 -18.62 -23.77 -21.83
C ILE A 7 -18.44 -22.24 -21.79
N CYS A 8 -19.06 -21.57 -20.84
CA CYS A 8 -18.91 -20.13 -20.67
C CYS A 8 -17.44 -19.76 -20.39
N LEU A 9 -16.75 -20.51 -19.54
CA LEU A 9 -15.33 -20.29 -19.22
C LEU A 9 -14.43 -20.52 -20.47
N GLU A 10 -14.67 -21.58 -21.23
CA GLU A 10 -13.91 -21.86 -22.43
C GLU A 10 -14.12 -20.80 -23.52
N LEU A 11 -15.34 -20.38 -23.75
CA LEU A 11 -15.61 -19.32 -24.72
C LEU A 11 -15.03 -17.97 -24.29
N LYS A 12 -15.05 -17.67 -22.99
CA LYS A 12 -14.33 -16.49 -22.46
C LYS A 12 -12.85 -16.54 -22.79
N ARG A 13 -12.18 -17.64 -22.47
CA ARG A 13 -10.76 -17.83 -22.77
C ARG A 13 -10.48 -17.57 -24.24
N ARG A 14 -11.29 -18.13 -25.16
CA ARG A 14 -11.12 -17.92 -26.60
C ARG A 14 -11.30 -16.46 -27.03
N LEU A 15 -12.26 -15.74 -26.41
CA LEU A 15 -12.48 -14.32 -26.65
C LEU A 15 -11.30 -13.48 -26.16
N GLU A 16 -10.76 -13.80 -24.99
CA GLU A 16 -9.60 -13.13 -24.38
C GLU A 16 -8.30 -13.43 -25.16
N GLU A 17 -8.14 -14.61 -25.70
CA GLU A 17 -7.02 -14.99 -26.59
C GLU A 17 -7.13 -14.41 -28.01
N GLY A 18 -8.22 -13.71 -28.32
CA GLY A 18 -8.42 -13.09 -29.64
C GLY A 18 -8.75 -14.07 -30.77
N ILE A 19 -9.14 -15.33 -30.44
CA ILE A 19 -9.59 -16.32 -31.45
C ILE A 19 -10.79 -15.76 -32.23
N TYR A 20 -11.59 -14.95 -31.57
CA TYR A 20 -12.66 -14.17 -32.18
C TYR A 20 -12.30 -12.69 -32.10
N PRO A 21 -11.90 -12.05 -33.22
CA PRO A 21 -11.48 -10.65 -33.21
C PRO A 21 -12.58 -9.69 -32.76
N ASP A 22 -12.20 -8.61 -32.09
CA ASP A 22 -13.12 -7.56 -31.66
C ASP A 22 -13.95 -7.00 -32.84
N GLY A 23 -15.22 -6.77 -32.59
CA GLY A 23 -16.18 -6.30 -33.60
C GLY A 23 -16.58 -7.33 -34.64
N SER A 24 -15.89 -8.50 -34.71
CA SER A 24 -16.22 -9.56 -35.66
C SER A 24 -17.56 -10.22 -35.36
N ARG A 25 -18.09 -10.93 -36.32
CA ARG A 25 -19.32 -11.73 -36.13
C ARG A 25 -18.97 -12.96 -35.29
N PHE A 26 -19.67 -13.14 -34.17
CA PHE A 26 -19.53 -14.32 -33.31
C PHE A 26 -20.24 -15.53 -33.97
N PRO A 27 -19.75 -16.76 -33.80
CA PRO A 27 -20.40 -17.95 -34.33
C PRO A 27 -21.84 -18.09 -33.87
N SER A 28 -22.69 -18.70 -34.70
CA SER A 28 -24.09 -18.88 -34.36
C SER A 28 -24.28 -19.84 -33.18
N GLU A 29 -25.32 -19.64 -32.38
CA GLU A 29 -25.67 -20.52 -31.26
C GLU A 29 -25.86 -21.98 -31.73
N SER A 30 -26.29 -22.21 -32.97
CA SER A 30 -26.40 -23.57 -33.53
C SER A 30 -25.01 -24.18 -33.79
N ALA A 31 -24.12 -23.44 -34.44
CA ALA A 31 -22.74 -23.92 -34.69
C ALA A 31 -21.99 -24.25 -33.43
N LEU A 32 -22.12 -23.37 -32.40
CA LEU A 32 -21.50 -23.62 -31.09
C LEU A 32 -22.18 -24.77 -30.33
N ALA A 33 -23.50 -24.92 -30.44
CA ALA A 33 -24.21 -26.05 -29.85
C ALA A 33 -23.75 -27.37 -30.42
N ASP A 34 -23.51 -27.44 -31.73
CA ASP A 34 -22.95 -28.63 -32.42
C ASP A 34 -21.51 -28.88 -31.97
N GLU A 35 -20.66 -27.84 -31.92
CA GLU A 35 -19.24 -27.93 -31.48
C GLU A 35 -19.12 -28.47 -30.04
N PHE A 36 -19.92 -27.94 -29.10
CA PHE A 36 -19.84 -28.34 -27.70
C PHE A 36 -20.78 -29.51 -27.35
N SER A 37 -21.44 -30.11 -28.35
CA SER A 37 -22.36 -31.22 -28.16
C SER A 37 -23.45 -30.98 -27.11
N VAL A 38 -24.06 -29.78 -27.14
CA VAL A 38 -25.16 -29.39 -26.27
C VAL A 38 -26.38 -28.94 -27.07
N ASN A 39 -27.53 -28.87 -26.41
CA ASN A 39 -28.70 -28.32 -27.06
C ASN A 39 -28.61 -26.80 -27.25
N LYS A 40 -29.36 -26.29 -28.25
CA LYS A 40 -29.39 -24.87 -28.59
C LYS A 40 -29.83 -23.96 -27.43
N MET A 41 -30.72 -24.46 -26.56
CA MET A 41 -31.21 -23.70 -25.40
C MET A 41 -30.09 -23.48 -24.36
N THR A 42 -29.26 -24.50 -24.13
CA THR A 42 -28.07 -24.40 -23.27
C THR A 42 -27.08 -23.38 -23.86
N MET A 43 -26.83 -23.46 -25.18
CA MET A 43 -25.92 -22.50 -25.82
C MET A 43 -26.47 -21.08 -25.83
N ASN A 44 -27.77 -20.89 -26.04
CA ASN A 44 -28.40 -19.57 -25.93
C ASN A 44 -28.21 -18.98 -24.53
N LYS A 45 -28.32 -19.79 -23.47
CA LYS A 45 -28.04 -19.36 -22.09
C LYS A 45 -26.59 -18.94 -21.90
N VAL A 46 -25.62 -19.69 -22.47
CA VAL A 46 -24.20 -19.32 -22.44
C VAL A 46 -23.96 -17.99 -23.17
N VAL A 47 -24.49 -17.84 -24.38
CA VAL A 47 -24.32 -16.61 -25.17
C VAL A 47 -25.00 -15.41 -24.47
N SER A 48 -26.15 -15.63 -23.78
CA SER A 48 -26.76 -14.60 -22.96
C SER A 48 -25.87 -14.17 -21.83
N LEU A 49 -25.30 -15.13 -21.07
CA LEU A 49 -24.36 -14.84 -19.98
C LEU A 49 -23.13 -14.05 -20.46
N LEU A 50 -22.59 -14.42 -21.65
CA LEU A 50 -21.47 -13.69 -22.24
C LEU A 50 -21.88 -12.27 -22.71
N ALA A 51 -23.11 -12.08 -23.17
CA ALA A 51 -23.64 -10.77 -23.51
C ALA A 51 -23.92 -9.89 -22.26
N ASP A 52 -24.50 -10.48 -21.22
CA ASP A 52 -24.73 -9.80 -19.92
C ASP A 52 -23.40 -9.39 -19.26
N GLN A 53 -22.33 -10.14 -19.53
CA GLN A 53 -20.98 -9.83 -19.10
C GLN A 53 -20.23 -8.94 -20.11
N HIS A 54 -20.91 -8.43 -21.13
CA HIS A 54 -20.38 -7.54 -22.16
C HIS A 54 -19.23 -8.11 -23.01
N TYR A 55 -19.08 -9.44 -23.11
CA TYR A 55 -18.15 -10.06 -24.08
C TYR A 55 -18.73 -10.06 -25.49
N LEU A 56 -20.04 -10.07 -25.58
CA LEU A 56 -20.79 -10.10 -26.85
C LEU A 56 -21.82 -9.01 -26.91
N ILE A 57 -22.12 -8.54 -28.11
CA ILE A 57 -23.21 -7.60 -28.39
C ILE A 57 -24.23 -8.36 -29.23
N ARG A 58 -25.47 -8.50 -28.69
CA ARG A 58 -26.57 -9.07 -29.45
C ARG A 58 -27.15 -8.03 -30.40
N GLY A 59 -27.13 -8.33 -31.66
CA GLY A 59 -27.79 -7.47 -32.66
C GLY A 59 -29.30 -7.60 -32.64
N THR A 60 -29.98 -6.65 -33.28
CA THR A 60 -31.42 -6.75 -33.57
C THR A 60 -31.75 -7.97 -34.43
N ARG A 61 -33.01 -8.36 -34.49
CA ARG A 61 -33.49 -9.58 -35.20
C ARG A 61 -32.83 -9.72 -36.58
N GLY A 62 -32.04 -10.77 -36.78
CA GLY A 62 -31.27 -11.08 -38.02
C GLY A 62 -29.87 -10.54 -38.12
N ALA A 63 -29.41 -9.62 -37.27
CA ALA A 63 -28.04 -9.06 -37.32
C ALA A 63 -26.99 -9.98 -36.71
N GLY A 64 -27.43 -11.00 -35.95
CA GLY A 64 -26.51 -11.94 -35.26
C GLY A 64 -25.85 -11.35 -34.01
N THR A 65 -24.93 -12.12 -33.44
CA THR A 65 -24.13 -11.70 -32.30
C THR A 65 -22.75 -11.27 -32.79
N ARG A 66 -22.22 -10.20 -32.24
CA ARG A 66 -20.85 -9.72 -32.51
C ARG A 66 -20.00 -9.78 -31.25
N VAL A 67 -18.71 -9.94 -31.43
CA VAL A 67 -17.73 -9.77 -30.35
C VAL A 67 -17.73 -8.30 -29.95
N ALA A 68 -17.82 -8.02 -28.66
CA ALA A 68 -17.68 -6.67 -28.16
C ALA A 68 -16.25 -6.17 -28.38
N ASP A 69 -16.08 -4.84 -28.42
CA ASP A 69 -14.73 -4.28 -28.34
C ASP A 69 -14.18 -4.51 -26.94
N ASN A 70 -13.29 -5.48 -26.82
CA ASN A 70 -12.69 -5.88 -25.57
C ASN A 70 -11.39 -5.12 -25.27
N SER A 71 -10.94 -4.25 -26.18
CA SER A 71 -9.68 -3.49 -26.04
C SER A 71 -9.66 -2.61 -24.80
N CYS A 72 -10.82 -2.14 -24.33
CA CYS A 72 -10.99 -1.34 -23.12
C CYS A 72 -11.49 -2.14 -21.91
N ARG A 73 -11.66 -3.46 -22.04
CA ARG A 73 -12.22 -4.28 -20.96
C ARG A 73 -11.11 -4.74 -20.02
N PRO A 74 -11.24 -4.52 -18.70
CA PRO A 74 -10.28 -5.06 -17.75
C PRO A 74 -10.24 -6.59 -17.77
N CYS A 75 -9.03 -7.16 -17.79
CA CYS A 75 -8.81 -8.61 -17.69
C CYS A 75 -9.24 -9.17 -16.32
N GLY A 76 -9.36 -8.29 -15.31
CA GLY A 76 -9.80 -8.63 -13.97
C GLY A 76 -9.91 -7.39 -13.10
N THR A 77 -10.24 -7.60 -11.83
CA THR A 77 -10.36 -6.54 -10.84
C THR A 77 -9.60 -6.91 -9.58
N ILE A 78 -8.84 -5.97 -9.03
CA ILE A 78 -8.24 -6.05 -7.70
C ILE A 78 -8.84 -4.98 -6.79
N ALA A 79 -8.84 -5.21 -5.48
CA ALA A 79 -9.36 -4.27 -4.51
C ALA A 79 -8.24 -3.63 -3.68
N PHE A 80 -8.36 -2.34 -3.41
CA PHE A 80 -7.47 -1.60 -2.52
C PHE A 80 -8.25 -1.10 -1.31
N PHE A 81 -7.86 -1.57 -0.13
CA PHE A 81 -8.42 -1.23 1.18
C PHE A 81 -7.46 -0.32 1.93
N SER A 82 -7.86 0.90 2.23
CA SER A 82 -7.06 1.81 3.06
C SER A 82 -7.85 3.01 3.56
N PRO A 83 -7.58 3.50 4.79
CA PRO A 83 -7.91 4.89 5.11
C PRO A 83 -7.12 5.78 4.16
N LEU A 84 -7.79 6.66 3.40
CA LEU A 84 -7.15 7.46 2.35
C LEU A 84 -6.30 8.60 2.94
N ALA A 85 -5.20 8.22 3.59
CA ALA A 85 -4.18 9.13 4.11
C ALA A 85 -3.12 9.43 3.02
N PRO A 86 -2.34 10.51 3.14
CA PRO A 86 -1.33 10.87 2.12
C PRO A 86 -0.38 9.73 1.73
N TYR A 87 0.07 8.93 2.69
CA TYR A 87 0.95 7.80 2.43
C TYR A 87 0.26 6.69 1.62
N SER A 88 -0.95 6.30 2.01
CA SER A 88 -1.70 5.26 1.32
C SER A 88 -2.15 5.69 -0.08
N ILE A 89 -2.36 6.98 -0.32
CA ILE A 89 -2.60 7.52 -1.68
C ILE A 89 -1.36 7.30 -2.57
N CYS A 90 -0.15 7.44 -2.04
CA CYS A 90 1.07 7.14 -2.80
C CYS A 90 1.18 5.65 -3.14
N ILE A 91 0.80 4.75 -2.22
CA ILE A 91 0.70 3.31 -2.49
C ILE A 91 -0.32 3.06 -3.60
N LEU A 92 -1.52 3.67 -3.51
CA LEU A 92 -2.58 3.52 -4.50
C LEU A 92 -2.14 3.96 -5.91
N ARG A 93 -1.31 5.01 -6.03
CA ARG A 93 -0.72 5.40 -7.32
C ARG A 93 0.09 4.27 -7.95
N GLY A 94 0.88 3.54 -7.16
CA GLY A 94 1.62 2.37 -7.63
C GLY A 94 0.69 1.24 -8.06
N VAL A 95 -0.37 1.00 -7.29
CA VAL A 95 -1.39 0.00 -7.62
C VAL A 95 -2.05 0.31 -8.97
N TYR A 96 -2.48 1.55 -9.18
CA TYR A 96 -3.06 1.96 -10.46
C TYR A 96 -2.08 1.86 -11.63
N ALA A 97 -0.82 2.26 -11.43
CA ALA A 97 0.19 2.18 -12.47
C ALA A 97 0.43 0.75 -12.95
N GLU A 98 0.50 -0.23 -12.05
CA GLU A 98 0.67 -1.64 -12.40
C GLU A 98 -0.62 -2.24 -12.98
N ALA A 99 -1.77 -1.94 -12.40
CA ALA A 99 -3.07 -2.39 -12.88
C ALA A 99 -3.34 -1.92 -14.32
N LEU A 100 -3.08 -0.64 -14.61
CA LEU A 100 -3.22 -0.07 -15.95
C LEU A 100 -2.34 -0.77 -16.98
N ARG A 101 -1.06 -1.03 -16.64
CA ARG A 101 -0.13 -1.74 -17.53
C ARG A 101 -0.60 -3.16 -17.88
N ARG A 102 -1.38 -3.78 -17.00
CA ARG A 102 -1.85 -5.15 -17.15
C ARG A 102 -3.34 -5.27 -17.45
N ASN A 103 -3.98 -4.14 -17.80
CA ASN A 103 -5.40 -4.06 -18.11
C ASN A 103 -6.31 -4.63 -16.99
N PHE A 104 -6.01 -4.29 -15.73
CA PHE A 104 -6.85 -4.61 -14.57
C PHE A 104 -7.56 -3.38 -14.03
N ALA A 105 -8.81 -3.56 -13.57
CA ALA A 105 -9.54 -2.55 -12.83
C ALA A 105 -9.13 -2.55 -11.34
N VAL A 106 -9.24 -1.38 -10.70
CA VAL A 106 -9.02 -1.22 -9.26
C VAL A 106 -10.28 -0.69 -8.61
N VAL A 107 -10.81 -1.43 -7.64
CA VAL A 107 -11.86 -0.96 -6.73
C VAL A 107 -11.20 -0.44 -5.46
N THR A 108 -11.46 0.80 -5.09
CA THR A 108 -10.90 1.42 -3.89
C THR A 108 -11.97 1.55 -2.82
N GLU A 109 -11.67 1.07 -1.62
CA GLU A 109 -12.55 1.08 -0.46
C GLU A 109 -11.83 1.67 0.77
N SER A 110 -12.56 2.50 1.51
CA SER A 110 -12.09 3.09 2.77
C SER A 110 -13.15 2.92 3.86
N PRO A 111 -13.46 1.66 4.24
CA PRO A 111 -14.50 1.39 5.24
C PRO A 111 -14.05 1.81 6.64
N ALA A 112 -15.02 2.07 7.51
CA ALA A 112 -14.76 2.05 8.94
C ALA A 112 -14.35 0.64 9.39
N VAL A 113 -13.62 0.54 10.50
CA VAL A 113 -13.08 -0.76 10.96
C VAL A 113 -14.20 -1.77 11.24
N GLU A 114 -15.32 -1.31 11.77
CA GLU A 114 -16.53 -2.11 12.04
C GLU A 114 -17.20 -2.66 10.78
N ASP A 115 -17.07 -1.97 9.64
CA ASP A 115 -17.67 -2.37 8.36
C ASP A 115 -16.75 -3.26 7.51
N LEU A 116 -15.50 -3.42 7.92
CA LEU A 116 -14.44 -4.06 7.12
C LEU A 116 -14.85 -5.46 6.63
N GLN A 117 -15.40 -6.30 7.52
CA GLN A 117 -15.80 -7.67 7.16
C GLN A 117 -16.94 -7.69 6.14
N HIS A 118 -17.95 -6.83 6.33
CA HIS A 118 -19.07 -6.72 5.38
C HIS A 118 -18.60 -6.33 3.99
N ARG A 119 -17.65 -5.39 3.90
CA ARG A 119 -17.08 -4.95 2.60
C ARG A 119 -16.24 -6.04 1.95
N LEU A 120 -15.49 -6.81 2.72
CA LEU A 120 -14.74 -7.97 2.21
C LEU A 120 -15.67 -9.03 1.60
N ASP A 121 -16.79 -9.35 2.26
CA ASP A 121 -17.78 -10.28 1.75
C ASP A 121 -18.46 -9.78 0.46
N MET A 122 -18.66 -8.47 0.36
CA MET A 122 -19.17 -7.85 -0.86
C MET A 122 -18.19 -7.99 -2.02
N LEU A 123 -16.90 -7.69 -1.81
CA LEU A 123 -15.86 -7.82 -2.83
C LEU A 123 -15.68 -9.26 -3.31
N ARG A 124 -15.84 -10.24 -2.41
CA ARG A 124 -15.87 -11.65 -2.79
C ARG A 124 -16.98 -11.93 -3.82
N ARG A 125 -18.17 -11.36 -3.63
CA ARG A 125 -19.31 -11.51 -4.59
C ARG A 125 -19.02 -10.82 -5.92
N MET A 126 -18.21 -9.76 -5.92
CA MET A 126 -17.78 -9.06 -7.14
C MET A 126 -16.65 -9.79 -7.89
N ASN A 127 -16.22 -10.96 -7.38
CA ASN A 127 -15.17 -11.79 -7.99
C ASN A 127 -13.85 -11.03 -8.21
N VAL A 128 -13.44 -10.22 -7.22
CA VAL A 128 -12.11 -9.58 -7.29
C VAL A 128 -11.00 -10.63 -7.13
N ALA A 129 -9.90 -10.48 -7.86
CA ALA A 129 -8.79 -11.41 -7.85
C ALA A 129 -8.05 -11.47 -6.50
N GLY A 130 -8.09 -10.38 -5.74
CA GLY A 130 -7.49 -10.29 -4.42
C GLY A 130 -7.57 -8.88 -3.86
N ILE A 131 -7.05 -8.72 -2.64
CA ILE A 131 -7.12 -7.48 -1.87
C ILE A 131 -5.73 -6.99 -1.52
N ILE A 132 -5.51 -5.69 -1.67
CA ILE A 132 -4.38 -4.96 -1.12
C ILE A 132 -4.89 -4.22 0.12
N SER A 133 -4.42 -4.61 1.31
CA SER A 133 -4.73 -3.93 2.56
C SER A 133 -3.56 -3.04 2.96
N ALA A 134 -3.75 -1.73 2.91
CA ALA A 134 -2.75 -0.76 3.35
C ALA A 134 -3.22 -0.14 4.68
N THR A 135 -2.39 -0.23 5.71
CA THR A 135 -2.60 0.29 7.08
C THR A 135 -3.64 -0.43 7.95
N TYR A 136 -4.61 -1.16 7.39
CA TYR A 136 -5.55 -2.00 8.17
C TYR A 136 -4.91 -3.31 8.68
N GLY A 137 -3.67 -3.61 8.27
CA GLY A 137 -3.02 -4.87 8.62
C GLY A 137 -3.63 -6.08 7.91
N MET A 138 -3.75 -7.19 8.62
CA MET A 138 -4.23 -8.46 8.09
C MET A 138 -5.68 -8.71 8.54
N PRO A 139 -6.69 -8.38 7.73
CA PRO A 139 -8.08 -8.68 8.03
C PRO A 139 -8.37 -10.19 7.90
N VAL A 140 -9.48 -10.63 8.48
CA VAL A 140 -9.96 -12.02 8.29
C VAL A 140 -10.48 -12.15 6.85
N LEU A 141 -9.77 -12.93 6.04
CA LEU A 141 -10.12 -13.09 4.63
C LEU A 141 -11.21 -14.13 4.41
N PRO A 142 -12.17 -13.85 3.51
CA PRO A 142 -13.02 -14.88 2.93
C PRO A 142 -12.17 -15.99 2.27
N GLU A 143 -12.73 -17.19 2.20
CA GLU A 143 -12.05 -18.33 1.59
C GLU A 143 -11.75 -18.11 0.11
N GLY A 144 -10.55 -18.50 -0.32
CA GLY A 144 -10.11 -18.41 -1.71
C GLY A 144 -9.54 -17.05 -2.14
N MET A 145 -9.61 -16.01 -1.31
CA MET A 145 -9.05 -14.70 -1.63
C MET A 145 -7.56 -14.60 -1.31
N ALA A 146 -6.81 -13.88 -2.15
CA ALA A 146 -5.42 -13.52 -1.91
C ALA A 146 -5.31 -12.12 -1.26
N LEU A 147 -4.27 -11.91 -0.46
CA LEU A 147 -4.05 -10.66 0.29
C LEU A 147 -2.61 -10.18 0.20
N CYS A 148 -2.44 -8.91 -0.13
CA CYS A 148 -1.19 -8.19 0.08
C CYS A 148 -1.37 -7.19 1.22
N CYS A 149 -0.69 -7.40 2.34
CA CYS A 149 -0.62 -6.44 3.45
C CYS A 149 0.52 -5.48 3.19
N VAL A 150 0.21 -4.22 2.92
CA VAL A 150 1.20 -3.17 2.64
C VAL A 150 1.37 -2.28 3.85
N ASP A 151 2.59 -1.81 4.10
CA ASP A 151 2.98 -1.04 5.29
C ASP A 151 2.62 -1.78 6.60
N SER A 152 2.87 -3.08 6.61
CA SER A 152 2.58 -3.97 7.72
C SER A 152 3.75 -4.92 7.97
N GLU A 153 4.09 -5.10 9.26
CA GLU A 153 5.09 -6.10 9.64
C GLU A 153 4.53 -7.52 9.49
N PRO A 154 5.39 -8.48 9.10
CA PRO A 154 4.99 -9.87 8.95
C PRO A 154 4.40 -10.46 10.22
N ARG A 155 3.33 -11.22 10.06
CA ARG A 155 2.67 -11.97 11.13
C ARG A 155 2.57 -13.45 10.73
N THR A 156 2.24 -14.31 11.69
CA THR A 156 1.92 -15.72 11.41
C THR A 156 0.75 -15.80 10.45
N VAL A 157 0.95 -16.50 9.34
CA VAL A 157 -0.08 -16.73 8.32
C VAL A 157 -0.63 -18.13 8.49
N PRO A 158 -1.96 -18.33 8.54
CA PRO A 158 -2.55 -19.66 8.57
C PRO A 158 -2.16 -20.47 7.33
N GLU A 159 -1.97 -21.76 7.50
CA GLU A 159 -1.60 -22.68 6.42
C GLU A 159 -2.61 -22.61 5.25
N GLY A 160 -2.12 -22.65 4.02
CA GLY A 160 -2.93 -22.61 2.80
C GLY A 160 -3.47 -21.22 2.43
N LYS A 161 -3.23 -20.17 3.23
CA LYS A 161 -3.64 -18.81 2.89
C LYS A 161 -2.60 -18.12 1.99
N LYS A 162 -3.07 -17.37 0.99
CA LYS A 162 -2.26 -16.63 0.02
C LYS A 162 -2.08 -15.20 0.51
N ILE A 163 -1.08 -14.99 1.35
CA ILE A 163 -0.81 -13.70 2.00
C ILE A 163 0.66 -13.33 1.83
N VAL A 164 0.93 -12.07 1.47
CA VAL A 164 2.25 -11.47 1.45
C VAL A 164 2.24 -10.18 2.26
N PHE A 165 3.34 -9.90 2.96
CA PHE A 165 3.60 -8.63 3.62
C PHE A 165 4.61 -7.83 2.80
N ILE A 166 4.27 -6.60 2.46
CA ILE A 166 5.13 -5.69 1.72
C ILE A 166 5.35 -4.47 2.60
N ASN A 167 6.60 -4.22 2.95
CA ASN A 167 6.97 -3.11 3.81
C ASN A 167 8.29 -2.49 3.35
N SER A 168 8.54 -1.25 3.75
CA SER A 168 9.84 -0.63 3.56
C SER A 168 10.87 -1.24 4.51
N ASP A 169 12.15 -1.17 4.15
CA ASP A 169 13.23 -1.45 5.09
C ASP A 169 13.38 -0.28 6.08
N ASN A 170 12.41 -0.22 7.00
CA ASN A 170 12.30 0.85 7.98
C ASN A 170 13.51 0.92 8.92
N PHE A 171 14.11 -0.24 9.26
CA PHE A 171 15.29 -0.26 10.11
C PHE A 171 16.50 0.36 9.41
N GLN A 172 16.79 -0.07 8.18
CA GLN A 172 17.90 0.50 7.41
C GLN A 172 17.66 1.97 7.04
N GLY A 173 16.41 2.35 6.80
CA GLY A 173 16.02 3.75 6.62
C GLY A 173 16.38 4.60 7.84
N GLY A 174 16.09 4.10 9.04
CA GLY A 174 16.47 4.74 10.30
C GLY A 174 18.00 4.81 10.46
N VAL A 175 18.71 3.71 10.21
CA VAL A 175 20.18 3.67 10.24
C VAL A 175 20.78 4.73 9.31
N ARG A 176 20.40 4.73 8.03
CA ARG A 176 20.93 5.68 7.01
C ARG A 176 20.67 7.14 7.39
N MET A 177 19.47 7.46 7.89
CA MET A 177 19.15 8.84 8.29
C MET A 177 20.00 9.28 9.49
N MET A 178 20.12 8.46 10.52
CA MET A 178 20.89 8.83 11.70
C MET A 178 22.41 8.88 11.42
N GLU A 179 22.92 8.02 10.54
CA GLU A 179 24.31 8.11 10.03
C GLU A 179 24.56 9.46 9.34
N GLU A 180 23.64 9.91 8.47
CA GLU A 180 23.75 11.18 7.78
C GLU A 180 23.69 12.36 8.76
N ILE A 181 22.79 12.32 9.75
CA ILE A 181 22.70 13.31 10.82
C ILE A 181 24.03 13.41 11.57
N CYS A 182 24.59 12.26 11.99
CA CYS A 182 25.86 12.20 12.71
C CYS A 182 27.05 12.60 11.82
N ARG A 183 27.03 12.29 10.53
CA ARG A 183 28.06 12.70 9.55
C ARG A 183 28.12 14.22 9.40
N ARG A 184 26.98 14.90 9.56
CA ARG A 184 26.88 16.37 9.54
C ARG A 184 27.25 17.03 10.87
N GLY A 185 27.72 16.27 11.85
CA GLY A 185 28.25 16.78 13.12
C GLY A 185 27.24 16.87 14.26
N HIS A 186 25.96 16.56 14.02
CA HIS A 186 24.98 16.57 15.10
C HIS A 186 25.25 15.47 16.13
N ARG A 187 25.19 15.83 17.42
CA ARG A 187 25.32 14.92 18.58
C ARG A 187 24.22 15.17 19.61
N GLU A 188 23.76 16.39 19.73
CA GLU A 188 22.67 16.79 20.62
C GLU A 188 21.34 16.60 19.88
N ILE A 189 20.89 15.34 19.79
CA ILE A 189 19.77 14.90 18.96
C ILE A 189 18.62 14.47 19.86
N LEU A 190 17.39 14.94 19.61
CA LEU A 190 16.16 14.36 20.13
C LEU A 190 15.54 13.43 19.09
N VAL A 191 14.99 12.32 19.54
CA VAL A 191 14.19 11.41 18.69
C VAL A 191 12.73 11.54 19.09
N PHE A 192 11.88 11.66 18.09
CA PHE A 192 10.44 11.73 18.26
C PHE A 192 9.76 10.57 17.56
N SER A 193 9.08 9.71 18.35
CA SER A 193 8.34 8.57 17.86
C SER A 193 6.84 8.77 18.02
N ALA A 194 6.10 8.55 16.94
CA ALA A 194 4.64 8.63 16.91
C ALA A 194 3.95 7.46 17.63
N GLU A 195 4.69 6.48 18.14
CA GLU A 195 4.09 5.35 18.82
C GLU A 195 3.48 5.73 20.16
N ARG A 196 2.24 5.31 20.36
CA ARG A 196 1.51 5.51 21.61
C ARG A 196 1.76 4.36 22.58
N PHE A 197 1.95 4.69 23.84
CA PHE A 197 1.84 3.72 24.91
C PHE A 197 0.37 3.26 25.02
N HIS A 198 0.10 1.99 24.69
CA HIS A 198 -1.20 1.38 24.94
C HIS A 198 -1.16 0.65 26.28
N SER A 199 -2.10 1.01 27.17
CA SER A 199 -2.38 0.29 28.43
C SER A 199 -1.21 0.08 29.39
N GLY A 200 -0.36 1.10 29.60
CA GLY A 200 0.69 1.05 30.64
C GLY A 200 1.86 0.11 30.34
N ARG A 201 1.89 -0.51 29.17
CA ARG A 201 3.05 -1.28 28.69
C ARG A 201 3.82 -0.45 27.66
N GLN A 202 5.15 -0.49 27.77
CA GLN A 202 6.02 0.12 26.76
C GLN A 202 5.73 -0.52 25.40
N ALA A 203 5.27 0.28 24.43
CA ALA A 203 5.11 -0.21 23.06
C ALA A 203 6.47 -0.70 22.53
N PRO A 204 6.50 -1.77 21.73
CA PRO A 204 7.76 -2.19 21.10
C PRO A 204 8.25 -1.05 20.21
N LYS A 205 9.55 -0.71 20.30
CA LYS A 205 10.19 0.32 19.47
C LYS A 205 9.97 0.02 18.00
N THR A 206 9.60 1.04 17.21
CA THR A 206 9.51 0.88 15.76
C THR A 206 10.86 0.46 15.18
N PRO A 207 10.89 -0.29 14.08
CA PRO A 207 12.14 -0.56 13.36
C PRO A 207 12.91 0.73 13.01
N ARG A 208 12.22 1.86 12.74
CA ARG A 208 12.83 3.17 12.48
C ARG A 208 13.62 3.68 13.68
N VAL A 209 12.97 3.71 14.84
CA VAL A 209 13.60 4.14 16.10
C VAL A 209 14.73 3.19 16.51
N CYS A 210 14.58 1.87 16.33
CA CYS A 210 15.65 0.91 16.52
C CYS A 210 16.87 1.23 15.65
N GLY A 211 16.64 1.62 14.38
CA GLY A 211 17.71 2.08 13.48
C GLY A 211 18.40 3.35 13.98
N PHE A 212 17.65 4.34 14.46
CA PHE A 212 18.19 5.57 15.07
C PHE A 212 19.07 5.23 16.27
N HIS A 213 18.54 4.48 17.21
CA HIS A 213 19.25 4.10 18.45
C HIS A 213 20.53 3.32 18.17
N ARG A 214 20.50 2.39 17.22
CA ARG A 214 21.68 1.61 16.81
C ARG A 214 22.85 2.51 16.42
N VAL A 215 22.57 3.57 15.65
CA VAL A 215 23.61 4.51 15.24
C VAL A 215 24.02 5.43 16.39
N MET A 216 23.07 5.98 17.14
CA MET A 216 23.37 6.85 18.29
C MET A 216 24.29 6.13 19.29
N GLU A 217 23.98 4.88 19.64
CA GLU A 217 24.81 4.04 20.49
C GLU A 217 26.22 3.85 19.91
N SER A 218 26.34 3.48 18.63
CA SER A 218 27.63 3.29 17.97
C SER A 218 28.47 4.56 17.89
N ARG A 219 27.85 5.74 17.95
CA ARG A 219 28.50 7.06 17.95
C ARG A 219 28.77 7.60 19.37
N GLY A 220 28.50 6.79 20.41
CA GLY A 220 28.75 7.15 21.79
C GLY A 220 27.75 8.11 22.43
N ILE A 221 26.57 8.29 21.82
CA ILE A 221 25.45 9.05 22.40
C ILE A 221 24.74 8.10 23.38
N LYS A 222 25.14 8.13 24.66
CA LYS A 222 24.72 7.13 25.66
C LYS A 222 23.33 7.35 26.22
N ASP A 223 22.83 8.58 26.20
CA ASP A 223 21.54 9.00 26.76
C ASP A 223 20.41 9.01 25.71
N TYR A 224 20.54 8.22 24.64
CA TYR A 224 19.59 8.20 23.52
C TYR A 224 18.17 7.81 23.93
N GLU A 225 18.01 6.93 24.94
CA GLU A 225 16.67 6.57 25.46
C GLU A 225 15.99 7.75 26.14
N GLU A 226 16.72 8.53 26.94
CA GLU A 226 16.18 9.71 27.60
C GLU A 226 15.87 10.85 26.63
N ARG A 227 16.54 10.83 25.47
CA ARG A 227 16.35 11.76 24.35
C ARG A 227 15.28 11.29 23.37
N THR A 228 14.64 10.15 23.63
CA THR A 228 13.56 9.62 22.77
C THR A 228 12.23 9.83 23.45
N PHE A 229 11.34 10.48 22.72
CA PHE A 229 9.97 10.70 23.14
C PHE A 229 9.03 9.74 22.37
N TYR A 230 8.26 8.96 23.14
CA TYR A 230 7.31 7.98 22.62
C TYR A 230 5.88 8.45 22.84
N SER A 231 5.40 9.36 22.03
CA SER A 231 3.98 9.78 22.02
C SER A 231 3.68 10.58 20.77
N ALA A 232 2.64 10.23 20.04
CA ALA A 232 2.15 11.11 18.99
C ALA A 232 1.42 12.29 19.62
N PRO A 233 1.75 13.55 19.27
CA PRO A 233 0.92 14.67 19.68
C PRO A 233 -0.43 14.54 18.98
N ASP A 234 -1.51 14.60 19.76
CA ASP A 234 -2.87 14.59 19.21
C ASP A 234 -3.31 16.00 18.77
N SER A 235 -2.56 17.00 19.18
CA SER A 235 -2.85 18.41 18.89
C SER A 235 -1.57 19.24 18.79
N LEU A 236 -1.71 20.44 18.21
CA LEU A 236 -0.64 21.42 18.19
C LEU A 236 -0.22 21.85 19.63
N ALA A 237 -1.17 21.86 20.57
CA ALA A 237 -0.88 22.16 21.96
C ALA A 237 0.04 21.11 22.60
N ASP A 238 -0.19 19.82 22.31
CA ASP A 238 0.69 18.73 22.78
C ASP A 238 2.08 18.83 22.18
N ALA A 239 2.18 19.13 20.89
CA ALA A 239 3.46 19.32 20.22
C ALA A 239 4.25 20.51 20.79
N LYS A 240 3.58 21.60 21.14
CA LYS A 240 4.20 22.77 21.81
C LYS A 240 4.68 22.41 23.20
N PHE A 241 3.84 21.78 24.01
CA PHE A 241 4.21 21.34 25.37
C PHE A 241 5.42 20.39 25.33
N PHE A 242 5.41 19.45 24.39
CA PHE A 242 6.55 18.56 24.16
C PHE A 242 7.82 19.38 23.85
N LEU A 243 7.77 20.23 22.83
CA LEU A 243 8.94 20.98 22.38
C LEU A 243 9.51 21.86 23.50
N GLU A 244 8.67 22.60 24.23
CA GLU A 244 9.10 23.41 25.37
C GLU A 244 9.73 22.56 26.49
N THR A 245 9.13 21.41 26.82
CA THR A 245 9.59 20.53 27.90
C THR A 245 10.95 19.93 27.58
N TYR A 246 11.09 19.40 26.36
CA TYR A 246 12.34 18.72 25.98
C TYR A 246 13.47 19.72 25.68
N LEU A 247 13.19 20.88 25.12
CA LEU A 247 14.22 21.89 24.93
C LEU A 247 14.69 22.51 26.27
N LYS A 248 13.84 22.57 27.29
CA LYS A 248 14.28 22.93 28.65
C LYS A 248 15.20 21.85 29.25
N ARG A 249 14.85 20.59 29.06
CA ARG A 249 15.65 19.45 29.56
C ARG A 249 16.95 19.26 28.79
N PHE A 250 16.94 19.48 27.47
CA PHE A 250 18.09 19.31 26.58
C PHE A 250 18.35 20.61 25.78
N PRO A 251 18.84 21.67 26.45
CA PRO A 251 18.94 23.01 25.83
C PRO A 251 19.98 23.12 24.70
N ARG A 252 20.88 22.14 24.58
CA ARG A 252 21.86 22.07 23.49
C ARG A 252 21.37 21.34 22.25
N THR A 253 20.10 20.93 22.19
CA THR A 253 19.54 20.21 21.05
C THR A 253 19.74 20.98 19.76
N THR A 254 20.33 20.32 18.79
CA THR A 254 20.60 20.89 17.45
C THR A 254 19.73 20.27 16.36
N LEU A 255 19.13 19.10 16.64
CA LEU A 255 18.30 18.38 15.68
C LEU A 255 17.23 17.53 16.38
N ILE A 256 16.05 17.46 15.77
CA ILE A 256 14.98 16.53 16.12
C ILE A 256 14.76 15.56 14.97
N ALA A 257 14.95 14.26 15.21
CA ALA A 257 14.69 13.20 14.27
C ALA A 257 13.30 12.60 14.53
N ALA A 258 12.34 12.89 13.67
CA ALA A 258 10.99 12.33 13.75
C ALA A 258 10.88 11.03 12.94
N ASP A 259 10.16 10.05 13.48
CA ASP A 259 9.94 8.74 12.85
C ASP A 259 8.82 8.73 11.80
N SER A 260 8.16 9.86 11.61
CA SER A 260 7.13 10.05 10.56
C SER A 260 7.04 11.51 10.12
N ASP A 261 6.57 11.71 8.89
CA ASP A 261 6.30 13.05 8.36
C ASP A 261 5.16 13.75 9.11
N GLY A 262 4.18 12.99 9.60
CA GLY A 262 3.11 13.53 10.44
C GLY A 262 3.66 14.16 11.71
N SER A 263 4.52 13.45 12.43
CA SER A 263 5.20 13.94 13.62
C SER A 263 6.10 15.14 13.32
N ALA A 264 6.87 15.07 12.23
CA ALA A 264 7.70 16.19 11.77
C ALA A 264 6.86 17.44 11.49
N GLY A 265 5.69 17.28 10.87
CA GLY A 265 4.76 18.39 10.59
C GLY A 265 4.23 19.05 11.84
N MET A 266 3.84 18.28 12.83
CA MET A 266 3.35 18.77 14.12
C MET A 266 4.45 19.52 14.88
N ILE A 267 5.66 18.96 14.92
CA ILE A 267 6.84 19.61 15.56
C ILE A 267 7.20 20.91 14.81
N HIS A 268 7.17 20.90 13.48
CA HIS A 268 7.44 22.10 12.69
C HIS A 268 6.43 23.22 12.96
N ALA A 269 5.14 22.88 13.01
CA ALA A 269 4.08 23.84 13.33
C ALA A 269 4.24 24.41 14.77
N ALA A 270 4.55 23.56 15.73
CA ALA A 270 4.83 23.99 17.10
C ALA A 270 6.05 24.92 17.19
N ALA A 271 7.13 24.59 16.45
CA ALA A 271 8.34 25.41 16.39
C ALA A 271 8.05 26.82 15.83
N LEU A 272 7.22 26.92 14.79
CA LEU A 272 6.79 28.21 14.22
C LEU A 272 6.07 29.07 15.26
N GLU A 273 5.11 28.49 16.03
CA GLU A 273 4.40 29.25 17.07
C GLU A 273 5.29 29.66 18.24
N LEU A 274 6.23 28.81 18.62
CA LEU A 274 7.20 29.08 19.68
C LEU A 274 8.38 29.96 19.20
N LYS A 275 8.36 30.39 17.93
CA LYS A 275 9.42 31.18 17.29
C LYS A 275 10.80 30.49 17.32
N VAL A 276 10.83 29.16 17.36
CA VAL A 276 12.03 28.35 17.18
C VAL A 276 12.34 28.28 15.70
N LYS A 277 13.52 28.71 15.30
CA LYS A 277 13.91 28.79 13.88
C LYS A 277 14.36 27.42 13.36
N CYS A 278 13.60 26.84 12.44
CA CYS A 278 13.97 25.65 11.69
C CYS A 278 14.44 26.05 10.28
N PRO A 279 15.59 25.56 9.78
CA PRO A 279 16.55 24.66 10.45
C PRO A 279 17.69 25.38 11.20
N SER A 280 17.74 26.73 11.23
CA SER A 280 18.91 27.49 11.69
C SER A 280 19.20 27.37 13.18
N GLN A 281 18.19 27.14 14.02
CA GLN A 281 18.36 26.90 15.47
C GLN A 281 18.27 25.42 15.77
N ILE A 282 17.25 24.74 15.25
CA ILE A 282 17.03 23.31 15.41
C ILE A 282 16.64 22.72 14.05
N ALA A 283 17.42 21.77 13.55
CA ALA A 283 17.08 21.05 12.36
C ALA A 283 16.00 20.00 12.64
N LEU A 284 15.22 19.64 11.63
CA LEU A 284 14.16 18.64 11.74
C LEU A 284 14.27 17.67 10.58
N THR A 285 14.09 16.38 10.85
CA THR A 285 13.96 15.35 9.81
C THR A 285 12.66 14.60 9.95
N GLY A 286 12.14 14.08 8.83
CA GLY A 286 10.93 13.28 8.75
C GLY A 286 11.20 11.88 8.24
N PHE A 287 10.10 11.11 8.08
CA PHE A 287 10.12 9.76 7.55
C PHE A 287 8.81 9.49 6.79
N GLY A 288 8.90 9.22 5.48
CA GLY A 288 7.73 8.99 4.61
C GLY A 288 7.85 9.66 3.25
N ASN A 289 8.38 10.88 3.19
CA ASN A 289 8.46 11.72 1.98
C ASN A 289 7.10 11.91 1.28
N VAL A 290 6.03 12.03 2.08
CA VAL A 290 4.65 12.18 1.56
C VAL A 290 4.05 13.57 1.84
N THR A 291 4.80 14.43 2.53
CA THR A 291 4.41 15.80 2.82
C THR A 291 5.34 16.79 2.10
N GLN A 292 4.86 18.02 1.90
CA GLN A 292 5.67 19.09 1.32
C GLN A 292 6.51 19.85 2.37
N LEU A 293 6.83 19.19 3.48
CA LEU A 293 7.65 19.81 4.51
C LEU A 293 9.06 20.09 3.99
N PRO A 294 9.61 21.27 4.29
CA PRO A 294 10.97 21.64 3.87
C PRO A 294 12.02 20.99 4.78
N VAL A 295 11.96 19.69 4.98
CA VAL A 295 12.85 18.91 5.85
C VAL A 295 13.54 17.80 5.07
N ALA A 296 14.67 17.33 5.59
CA ALA A 296 15.25 16.07 5.13
C ALA A 296 14.39 14.90 5.59
N GLY A 297 14.37 13.83 4.83
CA GLY A 297 13.53 12.68 5.15
C GLY A 297 14.02 11.36 4.58
N VAL A 298 13.33 10.30 4.97
CA VAL A 298 13.49 8.98 4.38
C VAL A 298 12.32 8.71 3.46
N ASP A 299 12.56 8.46 2.19
CA ASP A 299 11.55 7.97 1.26
C ASP A 299 11.37 6.45 1.46
N GLN A 300 10.18 6.05 1.82
CA GLN A 300 9.78 4.66 2.00
C GLN A 300 9.42 3.96 0.68
N ASN A 301 9.43 4.68 -0.43
CA ASN A 301 9.06 4.21 -1.75
C ASN A 301 7.66 3.57 -1.81
N PRO A 302 6.60 4.28 -1.35
CA PRO A 302 5.25 3.74 -1.27
C PRO A 302 4.67 3.37 -2.64
N VAL A 303 5.04 4.08 -3.69
CA VAL A 303 4.62 3.75 -5.07
C VAL A 303 5.11 2.35 -5.45
N ARG A 304 6.37 2.03 -5.15
CA ARG A 304 6.94 0.71 -5.43
C ARG A 304 6.27 -0.40 -4.63
N GLN A 305 5.88 -0.14 -3.39
CA GLN A 305 5.11 -1.08 -2.58
C GLN A 305 3.76 -1.40 -3.25
N GLY A 306 3.06 -0.37 -3.74
CA GLY A 306 1.79 -0.53 -4.46
C GLY A 306 1.94 -1.31 -5.76
N GLU A 307 2.98 -1.02 -6.56
CA GLU A 307 3.29 -1.77 -7.79
C GLU A 307 3.50 -3.25 -7.52
N LEU A 308 4.29 -3.59 -6.49
CA LEU A 308 4.56 -4.98 -6.12
C LEU A 308 3.30 -5.69 -5.65
N ALA A 309 2.48 -5.04 -4.83
CA ALA A 309 1.23 -5.60 -4.35
C ALA A 309 0.26 -5.93 -5.50
N ALA A 310 0.08 -4.97 -6.42
CA ALA A 310 -0.75 -5.20 -7.59
C ALA A 310 -0.19 -6.30 -8.49
N ARG A 311 1.14 -6.33 -8.70
CA ARG A 311 1.81 -7.35 -9.50
C ARG A 311 1.55 -8.75 -8.96
N TYR A 312 1.74 -9.00 -7.66
CA TYR A 312 1.52 -10.31 -7.06
C TYR A 312 0.08 -10.81 -7.22
N LEU A 313 -0.90 -9.92 -7.02
CA LEU A 313 -2.31 -10.28 -7.19
C LEU A 313 -2.67 -10.55 -8.64
N ILE A 314 -2.17 -9.75 -9.58
CA ILE A 314 -2.44 -9.88 -11.00
C ILE A 314 -1.78 -11.15 -11.57
N GLU A 315 -0.55 -11.44 -11.18
CA GLU A 315 0.14 -12.68 -11.55
C GLU A 315 -0.64 -13.91 -11.06
N TYR A 316 -1.08 -13.88 -9.80
CA TYR A 316 -1.94 -14.94 -9.27
C TYR A 316 -3.25 -15.07 -10.04
N ALA A 317 -3.93 -13.96 -10.34
CA ALA A 317 -5.18 -13.96 -11.09
C ALA A 317 -5.02 -14.54 -12.50
N SER A 318 -3.87 -14.30 -13.13
CA SER A 318 -3.60 -14.70 -14.50
C SER A 318 -3.11 -16.17 -14.62
N THR A 319 -2.37 -16.66 -13.62
CA THR A 319 -1.74 -18.00 -13.67
C THR A 319 -2.42 -19.03 -12.78
N GLY A 320 -3.17 -18.60 -11.77
CA GLY A 320 -3.69 -19.47 -10.70
C GLY A 320 -2.62 -19.89 -9.68
N GLU A 321 -1.35 -19.54 -9.90
CA GLU A 321 -0.23 -19.91 -9.03
C GLU A 321 0.16 -18.75 -8.11
N TRP A 322 0.30 -19.05 -6.81
CA TRP A 322 0.76 -18.09 -5.82
C TRP A 322 2.27 -18.21 -5.62
N THR A 323 3.03 -17.30 -6.21
CA THR A 323 4.51 -17.29 -6.19
C THR A 323 5.07 -16.17 -5.29
N ALA A 324 4.21 -15.31 -4.71
CA ALA A 324 4.66 -14.22 -3.87
C ALA A 324 5.37 -14.74 -2.60
N PRO A 325 6.51 -14.15 -2.20
CA PRO A 325 7.18 -14.51 -0.95
C PRO A 325 6.34 -14.05 0.25
N LEU A 326 6.55 -14.67 1.41
CA LEU A 326 5.82 -14.27 2.64
C LEU A 326 6.06 -12.80 2.98
N CYS A 327 7.27 -12.29 2.76
CA CYS A 327 7.63 -10.90 3.05
C CYS A 327 8.51 -10.32 1.95
N THR A 328 8.19 -9.11 1.53
CA THR A 328 9.00 -8.31 0.60
C THR A 328 9.40 -7.01 1.27
N ARG A 329 10.70 -6.74 1.36
CA ARG A 329 11.24 -5.47 1.84
C ARG A 329 11.59 -4.56 0.67
N VAL A 330 11.06 -3.35 0.68
CA VAL A 330 11.35 -2.32 -0.32
C VAL A 330 12.44 -1.39 0.21
N GLU A 331 13.45 -1.16 -0.59
CA GLU A 331 14.56 -0.30 -0.21
C GLU A 331 14.09 1.14 0.00
N THR A 332 14.64 1.78 1.03
CA THR A 332 14.43 3.19 1.36
C THR A 332 15.56 4.07 0.81
N SER A 333 15.30 5.35 0.60
CA SER A 333 16.32 6.32 0.21
C SER A 333 16.24 7.60 1.05
N LEU A 334 17.36 8.32 1.15
CA LEU A 334 17.38 9.63 1.78
C LEU A 334 16.99 10.71 0.76
N VAL A 335 16.21 11.69 1.21
CA VAL A 335 15.80 12.83 0.38
C VAL A 335 16.07 14.16 1.10
N ASN A 336 16.36 15.20 0.32
CA ASN A 336 16.58 16.57 0.81
C ASN A 336 17.64 16.68 1.93
N VAL A 337 18.66 15.82 1.92
CA VAL A 337 19.68 15.78 2.98
C VAL A 337 20.42 17.09 3.16
N GLU A 338 20.54 17.89 2.11
CA GLU A 338 21.15 19.22 2.14
C GLU A 338 20.45 20.19 3.13
N ARG A 339 19.22 19.88 3.52
CA ARG A 339 18.43 20.65 4.51
C ARG A 339 18.86 20.38 5.96
N ILE A 340 19.70 19.40 6.23
CA ILE A 340 20.35 19.19 7.53
C ILE A 340 21.60 20.10 7.56
N PRO A 341 21.66 21.13 8.41
CA PRO A 341 22.83 21.97 8.52
C PRO A 341 24.08 21.19 8.95
N ILE A 342 25.26 21.65 8.55
CA ILE A 342 26.52 21.11 9.08
C ILE A 342 26.81 21.80 10.42
N GLN A 343 27.00 21.03 11.47
CA GLN A 343 27.46 21.51 12.77
C GLN A 343 28.99 21.53 12.73
N LEU A 344 29.54 22.72 12.72
CA LEU A 344 30.98 22.91 12.93
C LEU A 344 31.20 22.78 14.44
N GLY A 345 31.94 21.76 14.87
CA GLY A 345 32.24 21.44 16.26
C GLY A 345 33.04 22.55 16.95
#